data_a917bc9a5c91f40f1e8ed3824e41d3ed
#
_entry.id   a917bc9a5c91f40f1e8ed3824e41d3ed
#
_cell.length_a   1.000
_cell.length_b   1.000
_cell.length_c   1.000
_cell.angle_alpha   90.00
_cell.angle_beta   90.00
_cell.angle_gamma   90.00
#
_symmetry.space_group_name_H-M   'P 1'
#
loop_
_entity.id
_entity.type
_entity.pdbx_description
1 polymer ?
#
loop_
_entity_poly.entity_id
_entity_poly.type
_entity_poly.pdbx_seq_one_letter_code
_entity_poly.pdbx_strand_id
1 'polypeptide(L)'
;AEINASEWGKKCKQTTGWTVAPVYSSLMIEWLMKNNEEVAKKLKDGSALFGTIDTWLVWKLTGGKKHTISYSNASVTGSLNLKEGKWYTEFLDYLGIPVAIYPELAEDSGDYGETIPELFGSPIPITSCIADQHAALFAQGCRENGMAKLTNGTGSFLDLNIGENSVVMDGADTVVAWKINGKICYAIEGYAAVTGSAVQWVRDGLKFIKSSGEIEALAESVPDTNGVYFVPALAGLGAPYWDPFAR
;
A
#
# COMPACT_ATOMS: atom_id res chain seq x y z
N ALA A 1 -10.51 -15.17 4.25
CA ALA A 1 -11.48 -15.47 5.31
C ALA A 1 -10.89 -16.41 6.36
N GLU A 2 -10.34 -17.59 5.97
CA GLU A 2 -9.82 -18.60 6.90
C GLU A 2 -8.71 -18.07 7.83
N ILE A 3 -7.71 -17.36 7.28
CA ILE A 3 -6.63 -16.79 8.07
C ILE A 3 -7.17 -15.77 9.08
N ASN A 4 -8.11 -14.91 8.69
CA ASN A 4 -8.73 -13.95 9.61
C ASN A 4 -9.56 -14.60 10.73
N ALA A 5 -10.10 -15.78 10.50
CA ALA A 5 -10.81 -16.58 11.50
C ALA A 5 -9.86 -17.35 12.43
N SER A 6 -8.59 -17.46 12.11
CA SER A 6 -7.56 -18.13 12.89
C SER A 6 -6.82 -17.14 13.82
N GLU A 7 -5.92 -17.67 14.65
CA GLU A 7 -5.03 -16.81 15.48
C GLU A 7 -4.14 -15.89 14.64
N TRP A 8 -3.84 -16.27 13.38
CA TRP A 8 -3.02 -15.48 12.46
C TRP A 8 -3.69 -14.18 12.06
N GLY A 9 -5.01 -14.10 11.96
CA GLY A 9 -5.70 -12.85 11.66
C GLY A 9 -5.36 -11.75 12.65
N LYS A 10 -5.45 -12.05 13.95
CA LYS A 10 -5.10 -11.11 15.02
C LYS A 10 -3.60 -10.83 15.07
N LYS A 11 -2.76 -11.88 14.97
CA LYS A 11 -1.29 -11.73 14.99
C LYS A 11 -0.81 -10.85 13.83
N CYS A 12 -1.30 -11.08 12.60
CA CYS A 12 -0.95 -10.25 11.43
C CYS A 12 -1.34 -8.80 11.65
N LYS A 13 -2.60 -8.52 12.06
CA LYS A 13 -3.04 -7.15 12.32
C LYS A 13 -2.14 -6.44 13.34
N GLN A 14 -1.79 -7.10 14.43
CA GLN A 14 -0.94 -6.52 15.48
C GLN A 14 0.52 -6.33 15.06
N THR A 15 1.02 -7.18 14.16
CA THR A 15 2.42 -7.15 13.74
C THR A 15 2.64 -6.26 12.53
N THR A 16 1.76 -6.35 11.54
CA THR A 16 1.92 -5.64 10.25
C THR A 16 1.12 -4.35 10.16
N GLY A 17 0.20 -4.08 11.10
CA GLY A 17 -0.71 -2.94 11.06
C GLY A 17 -1.91 -3.12 10.13
N TRP A 18 -1.96 -4.21 9.35
CA TRP A 18 -2.97 -4.47 8.33
C TRP A 18 -3.87 -5.65 8.69
N THR A 19 -5.15 -5.54 8.39
CA THR A 19 -6.04 -6.70 8.36
C THR A 19 -5.70 -7.58 7.17
N VAL A 20 -5.58 -8.90 7.38
CA VAL A 20 -5.22 -9.84 6.31
C VAL A 20 -6.24 -9.75 5.17
N ALA A 21 -5.75 -9.43 3.99
CA ALA A 21 -6.56 -9.22 2.79
C ALA A 21 -5.89 -9.85 1.55
N PRO A 22 -6.65 -10.13 0.48
CA PRO A 22 -6.09 -10.71 -0.74
C PRO A 22 -4.97 -9.90 -1.39
N VAL A 23 -4.87 -8.61 -1.05
CA VAL A 23 -3.81 -7.71 -1.52
C VAL A 23 -2.45 -7.92 -0.85
N TYR A 24 -2.36 -8.72 0.22
CA TYR A 24 -1.08 -9.08 0.82
C TYR A 24 -0.18 -9.77 -0.20
N SER A 25 1.03 -9.23 -0.39
CA SER A 25 2.02 -9.83 -1.30
C SER A 25 2.35 -11.26 -0.93
N SER A 26 2.46 -11.56 0.38
CA SER A 26 2.69 -12.93 0.87
C SER A 26 1.58 -13.91 0.47
N LEU A 27 0.32 -13.49 0.49
CA LEU A 27 -0.79 -14.35 0.05
C LEU A 27 -0.81 -14.55 -1.47
N MET A 28 -0.42 -13.53 -2.23
CA MET A 28 -0.25 -13.67 -3.68
C MET A 28 0.88 -14.66 -4.02
N ILE A 29 2.00 -14.57 -3.30
CA ILE A 29 3.13 -15.51 -3.44
C ILE A 29 2.70 -16.92 -3.07
N GLU A 30 2.02 -17.10 -1.93
CA GLU A 30 1.49 -18.40 -1.50
C GLU A 30 0.57 -19.01 -2.56
N TRP A 31 -0.35 -18.20 -3.10
CA TRP A 31 -1.26 -18.63 -4.16
C TRP A 31 -0.50 -19.06 -5.41
N LEU A 32 0.51 -18.27 -5.85
CA LEU A 32 1.36 -18.63 -6.98
C LEU A 32 2.12 -19.93 -6.75
N MET A 33 2.67 -20.11 -5.55
CA MET A 33 3.40 -21.35 -5.19
C MET A 33 2.48 -22.58 -5.18
N LYS A 34 1.22 -22.42 -4.78
CA LYS A 34 0.23 -23.52 -4.78
C LYS A 34 -0.30 -23.86 -6.17
N ASN A 35 -0.36 -22.89 -7.08
CA ASN A 35 -1.01 -23.04 -8.38
C ASN A 35 -0.05 -23.09 -9.57
N ASN A 36 1.27 -22.92 -9.34
CA ASN A 36 2.29 -22.96 -10.38
C ASN A 36 3.56 -23.62 -9.85
N GLU A 37 3.79 -24.88 -10.25
CA GLU A 37 4.94 -25.69 -9.80
C GLU A 37 6.30 -25.10 -10.23
N GLU A 38 6.37 -24.47 -11.41
CA GLU A 38 7.62 -23.84 -11.90
C GLU A 38 7.98 -22.64 -11.03
N VAL A 39 6.99 -21.77 -10.72
CA VAL A 39 7.20 -20.64 -9.82
C VAL A 39 7.57 -21.13 -8.42
N ALA A 40 6.85 -22.12 -7.89
CA ALA A 40 7.15 -22.69 -6.58
C ALA A 40 8.58 -23.23 -6.50
N LYS A 41 9.05 -23.92 -7.53
CA LYS A 41 10.42 -24.41 -7.61
C LYS A 41 11.43 -23.27 -7.60
N LYS A 42 11.25 -22.27 -8.48
CA LYS A 42 12.16 -21.13 -8.61
C LYS A 42 12.24 -20.26 -7.34
N LEU A 43 11.13 -20.09 -6.62
CA LEU A 43 11.12 -19.38 -5.35
C LEU A 43 11.84 -20.17 -4.25
N LYS A 44 11.68 -21.51 -4.23
CA LYS A 44 12.33 -22.37 -3.24
C LYS A 44 13.83 -22.53 -3.46
N ASP A 45 14.29 -22.56 -4.70
CA ASP A 45 15.71 -22.67 -5.04
C ASP A 45 16.43 -21.33 -5.16
N GLY A 46 15.70 -20.21 -4.98
CA GLY A 46 16.25 -18.85 -5.01
C GLY A 46 16.54 -18.31 -6.41
N SER A 47 16.13 -19.01 -7.48
CA SER A 47 16.31 -18.52 -8.86
C SER A 47 15.25 -17.51 -9.29
N ALA A 48 14.20 -17.31 -8.48
CA ALA A 48 13.25 -16.22 -8.56
C ALA A 48 13.19 -15.45 -7.24
N LEU A 49 13.03 -14.13 -7.32
CA LEU A 49 12.95 -13.24 -6.19
C LEU A 49 11.60 -12.52 -6.19
N PHE A 50 11.15 -12.11 -5.01
CA PHE A 50 9.99 -11.25 -4.85
C PHE A 50 10.41 -9.78 -4.90
N GLY A 51 9.58 -8.94 -5.51
CA GLY A 51 9.74 -7.48 -5.49
C GLY A 51 8.45 -6.78 -5.86
N THR A 52 8.24 -5.62 -5.26
CA THR A 52 7.23 -4.65 -5.66
C THR A 52 7.76 -3.81 -6.85
N ILE A 53 6.95 -2.91 -7.38
CA ILE A 53 7.32 -2.08 -8.53
C ILE A 53 8.61 -1.29 -8.28
N ASP A 54 8.77 -0.72 -7.10
CA ASP A 54 9.98 0.02 -6.71
C ASP A 54 11.22 -0.89 -6.70
N THR A 55 11.12 -2.08 -6.11
CA THR A 55 12.19 -3.08 -6.12
C THR A 55 12.57 -3.47 -7.56
N TRP A 56 11.57 -3.68 -8.42
CA TRP A 56 11.79 -3.98 -9.83
C TRP A 56 12.50 -2.84 -10.56
N LEU A 57 12.10 -1.59 -10.32
CA LEU A 57 12.74 -0.43 -10.92
C LEU A 57 14.19 -0.30 -10.45
N VAL A 58 14.46 -0.41 -9.15
CA VAL A 58 15.83 -0.40 -8.60
C VAL A 58 16.66 -1.50 -9.21
N TRP A 59 16.13 -2.73 -9.28
CA TRP A 59 16.81 -3.86 -9.93
C TRP A 59 17.18 -3.56 -11.38
N LYS A 60 16.24 -3.04 -12.17
CA LYS A 60 16.48 -2.71 -13.59
C LYS A 60 17.46 -1.55 -13.75
N LEU A 61 17.32 -0.49 -12.98
CA LEU A 61 18.17 0.69 -13.04
C LEU A 61 19.60 0.37 -12.64
N THR A 62 19.82 -0.55 -11.70
CA THR A 62 21.15 -0.95 -11.22
C THR A 62 21.76 -2.13 -12.00
N GLY A 63 21.08 -2.61 -13.06
CA GLY A 63 21.54 -3.78 -13.81
C GLY A 63 21.59 -5.07 -13.00
N GLY A 64 20.65 -5.25 -12.07
CA GLY A 64 20.52 -6.44 -11.23
C GLY A 64 21.45 -6.46 -10.01
N LYS A 65 22.10 -5.36 -9.67
CA LYS A 65 23.04 -5.30 -8.54
C LYS A 65 22.36 -5.08 -7.19
N LYS A 66 21.16 -4.47 -7.17
CA LYS A 66 20.42 -4.15 -5.94
C LYS A 66 19.03 -4.78 -5.99
N HIS A 67 18.74 -5.60 -4.99
CA HIS A 67 17.43 -6.17 -4.74
C HIS A 67 16.91 -5.58 -3.41
N THR A 68 16.35 -4.39 -3.49
CA THR A 68 16.11 -3.52 -2.33
C THR A 68 14.71 -2.88 -2.41
N ILE A 69 14.04 -2.74 -1.28
CA ILE A 69 12.73 -2.12 -1.12
C ILE A 69 12.77 -1.07 -0.01
N SER A 70 12.02 0.01 -0.16
CA SER A 70 11.87 1.00 0.91
C SER A 70 10.98 0.51 2.05
N TYR A 71 11.18 1.05 3.26
CA TYR A 71 10.34 0.73 4.41
C TYR A 71 8.86 1.08 4.17
N SER A 72 8.57 2.20 3.49
CA SER A 72 7.20 2.57 3.15
C SER A 72 6.54 1.54 2.24
N ASN A 73 7.20 1.13 1.16
CA ASN A 73 6.69 0.06 0.28
C ASN A 73 6.61 -1.30 0.98
N ALA A 74 7.59 -1.64 1.81
CA ALA A 74 7.60 -2.89 2.56
C ALA A 74 6.40 -2.99 3.51
N SER A 75 6.02 -1.88 4.17
CA SER A 75 4.90 -1.87 5.11
C SER A 75 3.55 -2.17 4.46
N VAL A 76 3.37 -1.84 3.18
CA VAL A 76 2.12 -2.12 2.45
C VAL A 76 2.08 -3.50 1.79
N THR A 77 3.09 -4.34 1.99
CA THR A 77 3.09 -5.74 1.52
C THR A 77 2.32 -6.69 2.43
N GLY A 78 1.96 -6.25 3.65
CA GLY A 78 1.43 -7.12 4.70
C GLY A 78 2.46 -8.13 5.25
N SER A 79 3.76 -7.90 5.03
CA SER A 79 4.83 -8.84 5.42
C SER A 79 5.91 -8.19 6.29
N LEU A 80 5.78 -6.91 6.65
CA LEU A 80 6.71 -6.20 7.52
C LEU A 80 6.22 -6.24 8.98
N ASN A 81 7.09 -6.63 9.91
CA ASN A 81 6.88 -6.40 11.34
C ASN A 81 7.20 -4.94 11.64
N LEU A 82 6.16 -4.14 11.91
CA LEU A 82 6.28 -2.70 12.11
C LEU A 82 7.18 -2.32 13.30
N LYS A 83 7.11 -3.10 14.39
CA LYS A 83 7.88 -2.81 15.61
C LYS A 83 9.35 -3.13 15.47
N GLU A 84 9.67 -4.24 14.81
CA GLU A 84 11.05 -4.70 14.64
C GLU A 84 11.71 -4.07 13.40
N GLY A 85 10.92 -3.54 12.48
CA GLY A 85 11.42 -3.04 11.19
C GLY A 85 12.10 -4.14 10.37
N LYS A 86 11.54 -5.36 10.39
CA LYS A 86 12.06 -6.55 9.72
C LYS A 86 10.92 -7.30 9.03
N TRP A 87 11.25 -8.18 8.09
CA TRP A 87 10.25 -9.09 7.52
C TRP A 87 9.65 -9.98 8.61
N TYR A 88 8.34 -10.19 8.55
CA TYR A 88 7.59 -11.02 9.50
C TYR A 88 7.77 -12.50 9.17
N THR A 89 8.95 -13.03 9.51
CA THR A 89 9.40 -14.39 9.14
C THR A 89 8.47 -15.47 9.65
N GLU A 90 7.92 -15.33 10.87
CA GLU A 90 6.99 -16.31 11.45
C GLU A 90 5.75 -16.54 10.55
N PHE A 91 5.21 -15.46 9.97
CA PHE A 91 4.08 -15.59 9.04
C PHE A 91 4.49 -16.12 7.67
N LEU A 92 5.67 -15.70 7.17
CA LEU A 92 6.21 -16.25 5.92
C LEU A 92 6.47 -17.75 6.02
N ASP A 93 7.03 -18.20 7.14
CA ASP A 93 7.25 -19.63 7.41
C ASP A 93 5.92 -20.41 7.49
N TYR A 94 4.90 -19.83 8.14
CA TYR A 94 3.54 -20.41 8.16
C TYR A 94 2.97 -20.61 6.74
N LEU A 95 3.24 -19.67 5.82
CA LEU A 95 2.83 -19.75 4.42
C LEU A 95 3.76 -20.62 3.56
N GLY A 96 4.89 -21.09 4.10
CA GLY A 96 5.91 -21.86 3.39
C GLY A 96 6.73 -21.03 2.41
N ILE A 97 6.89 -19.73 2.66
CA ILE A 97 7.60 -18.78 1.80
C ILE A 97 8.99 -18.53 2.35
N PRO A 98 10.08 -18.83 1.60
CA PRO A 98 11.43 -18.54 2.04
C PRO A 98 11.66 -17.03 2.18
N VAL A 99 12.06 -16.54 3.34
CA VAL A 99 12.38 -15.10 3.52
C VAL A 99 13.50 -14.62 2.63
N ALA A 100 14.38 -15.52 2.19
CA ALA A 100 15.51 -15.22 1.30
C ALA A 100 15.10 -14.65 -0.06
N ILE A 101 13.85 -14.85 -0.50
CA ILE A 101 13.37 -14.25 -1.75
C ILE A 101 12.95 -12.79 -1.60
N TYR A 102 12.80 -12.30 -0.36
CA TYR A 102 12.40 -10.93 -0.08
C TYR A 102 13.56 -9.95 -0.24
N PRO A 103 13.31 -8.72 -0.70
CA PRO A 103 14.36 -7.72 -0.89
C PRO A 103 14.95 -7.23 0.43
N GLU A 104 16.16 -6.69 0.37
CA GLU A 104 16.76 -5.96 1.48
C GLU A 104 15.95 -4.69 1.79
N LEU A 105 15.70 -4.44 3.08
CA LEU A 105 14.99 -3.24 3.54
C LEU A 105 15.95 -2.05 3.56
N ALA A 106 15.59 -0.96 2.91
CA ALA A 106 16.34 0.29 2.92
C ALA A 106 15.47 1.46 3.40
N GLU A 107 16.12 2.49 3.95
CA GLU A 107 15.44 3.71 4.32
C GLU A 107 14.87 4.44 3.09
N ASP A 108 13.73 5.12 3.24
CA ASP A 108 13.07 5.81 2.13
C ASP A 108 13.93 6.95 1.54
N SER A 109 14.85 7.48 2.34
CA SER A 109 15.97 8.31 1.89
C SER A 109 17.28 7.58 2.25
N GLY A 110 17.93 6.96 1.26
CA GLY A 110 19.07 6.08 1.49
C GLY A 110 19.79 5.69 0.20
N ASP A 111 20.71 4.75 0.31
CA ASP A 111 21.48 4.23 -0.82
C ASP A 111 20.77 3.05 -1.49
N TYR A 112 20.31 3.27 -2.71
CA TYR A 112 19.76 2.24 -3.61
C TYR A 112 20.72 1.87 -4.75
N GLY A 113 21.99 2.31 -4.66
CA GLY A 113 23.00 2.10 -5.68
C GLY A 113 22.98 3.16 -6.77
N GLU A 114 23.58 2.82 -7.90
CA GLU A 114 23.70 3.73 -9.06
C GLU A 114 23.11 3.06 -10.30
N THR A 115 22.58 3.89 -11.19
CA THR A 115 22.11 3.42 -12.50
C THR A 115 23.26 2.90 -13.34
N ILE A 116 22.98 1.92 -14.21
CA ILE A 116 23.95 1.49 -15.22
C ILE A 116 24.15 2.59 -16.27
N PRO A 117 25.39 2.83 -16.73
CA PRO A 117 25.72 3.92 -17.67
C PRO A 117 24.94 3.85 -18.98
N GLU A 118 24.54 2.66 -19.41
CA GLU A 118 23.82 2.40 -20.66
C GLU A 118 22.46 3.09 -20.73
N LEU A 119 21.87 3.41 -19.58
CA LEU A 119 20.55 4.07 -19.52
C LEU A 119 20.64 5.58 -19.69
N PHE A 120 21.66 6.22 -19.14
CA PHE A 120 21.75 7.68 -19.04
C PHE A 120 23.13 8.25 -19.46
N GLY A 121 24.01 7.43 -20.00
CA GLY A 121 25.36 7.83 -20.42
C GLY A 121 26.39 7.91 -19.29
N SER A 122 25.95 7.96 -18.02
CA SER A 122 26.80 7.92 -16.83
C SER A 122 26.02 7.32 -15.66
N PRO A 123 26.71 6.78 -14.62
CA PRO A 123 26.06 6.35 -13.40
C PRO A 123 25.40 7.54 -12.69
N ILE A 124 24.17 7.35 -12.23
CA ILE A 124 23.41 8.33 -11.44
C ILE A 124 23.05 7.66 -10.11
N PRO A 125 23.41 8.24 -8.95
CA PRO A 125 23.01 7.69 -7.65
C PRO A 125 21.49 7.68 -7.47
N ILE A 126 20.95 6.56 -6.97
CA ILE A 126 19.55 6.43 -6.58
C ILE A 126 19.50 6.60 -5.06
N THR A 127 19.00 7.75 -4.60
CA THR A 127 19.12 8.17 -3.20
C THR A 127 17.80 8.14 -2.44
N SER A 128 16.72 7.78 -3.09
CA SER A 128 15.39 7.72 -2.46
C SER A 128 14.47 6.76 -3.22
N CYS A 129 13.66 6.05 -2.45
CA CYS A 129 12.53 5.28 -2.94
C CYS A 129 11.43 5.33 -1.88
N ILE A 130 10.23 5.72 -2.24
CA ILE A 130 9.11 5.90 -1.30
C ILE A 130 7.80 5.51 -1.99
N ALA A 131 6.86 4.91 -1.26
CA ALA A 131 5.53 4.60 -1.77
C ALA A 131 4.75 5.88 -2.11
N ASP A 132 3.93 5.84 -3.15
CA ASP A 132 3.29 7.02 -3.75
C ASP A 132 2.41 7.83 -2.78
N GLN A 133 1.57 7.16 -1.98
CA GLN A 133 0.73 7.83 -0.99
C GLN A 133 1.58 8.47 0.13
N HIS A 134 2.65 7.80 0.53
CA HIS A 134 3.59 8.29 1.54
C HIS A 134 4.44 9.46 1.00
N ALA A 135 4.84 9.39 -0.28
CA ALA A 135 5.46 10.52 -0.98
C ALA A 135 4.52 11.74 -1.01
N ALA A 136 3.24 11.53 -1.29
CA ALA A 136 2.24 12.59 -1.26
C ALA A 136 2.07 13.19 0.15
N LEU A 137 2.01 12.35 1.20
CA LEU A 137 1.94 12.80 2.59
C LEU A 137 3.14 13.71 2.93
N PHE A 138 4.35 13.27 2.58
CA PHE A 138 5.57 14.05 2.79
C PHE A 138 5.60 15.35 1.98
N ALA A 139 5.24 15.28 0.69
CA ALA A 139 5.28 16.42 -0.25
C ALA A 139 4.24 17.49 0.08
N GLN A 140 3.09 17.11 0.65
CA GLN A 140 2.08 18.05 1.12
C GLN A 140 2.43 18.70 2.47
N GLY A 141 3.63 18.43 3.00
CA GLY A 141 4.13 19.03 4.23
C GLY A 141 3.61 18.40 5.52
N CYS A 142 2.93 17.25 5.44
CA CYS A 142 2.39 16.54 6.61
C CYS A 142 3.48 15.80 7.38
N ARG A 143 4.48 16.53 7.87
CA ARG A 143 5.71 15.99 8.46
C ARG A 143 5.66 15.86 9.97
N GLU A 144 4.65 16.43 10.62
CA GLU A 144 4.49 16.42 12.06
C GLU A 144 3.31 15.52 12.48
N ASN A 145 3.39 14.98 13.68
CA ASN A 145 2.32 14.20 14.27
C ASN A 145 1.01 14.99 14.29
N GLY A 146 -0.08 14.38 13.84
CA GLY A 146 -1.41 14.98 13.74
C GLY A 146 -1.70 15.66 12.40
N MET A 147 -0.72 15.79 11.51
CA MET A 147 -0.95 16.30 10.15
C MET A 147 -1.47 15.18 9.24
N ALA A 148 -2.43 15.51 8.39
CA ALA A 148 -3.04 14.55 7.48
C ALA A 148 -3.15 15.11 6.06
N LYS A 149 -3.11 14.21 5.08
CA LYS A 149 -3.48 14.52 3.70
C LYS A 149 -4.66 13.66 3.28
N LEU A 150 -5.46 14.18 2.39
CA LEU A 150 -6.54 13.45 1.71
C LEU A 150 -6.28 13.45 0.20
N THR A 151 -6.13 12.27 -0.37
CA THR A 151 -6.06 12.10 -1.82
C THR A 151 -7.44 11.68 -2.33
N ASN A 152 -8.06 12.51 -3.16
CA ASN A 152 -9.31 12.22 -3.83
C ASN A 152 -9.05 11.89 -5.30
N GLY A 153 -9.32 10.64 -5.66
CA GLY A 153 -9.21 10.12 -7.02
C GLY A 153 -10.38 9.20 -7.33
N THR A 154 -10.15 8.08 -7.96
CA THR A 154 -11.13 6.99 -8.14
C THR A 154 -11.72 6.56 -6.79
N GLY A 155 -10.86 6.31 -5.82
CA GLY A 155 -11.16 6.22 -4.39
C GLY A 155 -10.55 7.39 -3.63
N SER A 156 -10.72 7.41 -2.30
CA SER A 156 -10.09 8.37 -1.41
C SER A 156 -9.19 7.68 -0.41
N PHE A 157 -8.01 8.28 -0.17
CA PHE A 157 -7.03 7.82 0.81
C PHE A 157 -6.73 8.96 1.78
N LEU A 158 -7.02 8.73 3.04
CA LEU A 158 -6.68 9.62 4.14
C LEU A 158 -5.48 9.05 4.88
N ASP A 159 -4.36 9.75 4.87
CA ASP A 159 -3.17 9.37 5.63
C ASP A 159 -2.92 10.40 6.72
N LEU A 160 -2.85 9.93 7.96
CA LEU A 160 -2.57 10.70 9.15
C LEU A 160 -1.19 10.34 9.69
N ASN A 161 -0.27 11.29 9.71
CA ASN A 161 1.02 11.14 10.37
C ASN A 161 0.83 11.00 11.88
N ILE A 162 1.32 9.89 12.47
CA ILE A 162 1.24 9.61 13.91
C ILE A 162 2.60 9.61 14.62
N GLY A 163 3.64 10.11 13.93
CA GLY A 163 4.99 10.22 14.48
C GLY A 163 5.71 8.87 14.62
N GLU A 164 6.59 8.76 15.62
CA GLU A 164 7.51 7.63 15.81
C GLU A 164 6.87 6.44 16.57
N ASN A 165 5.65 6.56 17.04
CA ASN A 165 4.96 5.51 17.80
C ASN A 165 3.90 4.82 16.93
N SER A 166 4.12 3.55 16.59
CA SER A 166 3.11 2.76 15.89
C SER A 166 1.91 2.47 16.80
N VAL A 167 0.72 2.70 16.28
CA VAL A 167 -0.55 2.36 16.93
C VAL A 167 -1.34 1.47 15.98
N VAL A 168 -1.69 0.29 16.44
CA VAL A 168 -2.60 -0.60 15.69
C VAL A 168 -4.01 -0.39 16.20
N MET A 169 -4.93 -0.09 15.30
CA MET A 169 -6.32 0.19 15.64
C MET A 169 -7.28 -0.57 14.73
N ASP A 170 -8.50 -0.75 15.20
CA ASP A 170 -9.57 -1.29 14.37
C ASP A 170 -10.09 -0.23 13.39
N GLY A 171 -10.51 -0.67 12.23
CA GLY A 171 -11.13 0.18 11.22
C GLY A 171 -10.17 0.96 10.32
N ALA A 172 -8.86 1.00 10.63
CA ALA A 172 -7.84 1.62 9.77
C ALA A 172 -6.57 0.79 9.74
N ASP A 173 -5.72 1.04 8.75
CA ASP A 173 -4.43 0.38 8.63
C ASP A 173 -3.30 1.27 9.14
N THR A 174 -2.26 0.64 9.70
CA THR A 174 -1.06 1.34 10.14
C THR A 174 0.08 0.96 9.21
N VAL A 175 0.78 1.96 8.72
CA VAL A 175 1.87 1.83 7.75
C VAL A 175 3.11 2.59 8.21
N VAL A 176 4.26 2.28 7.64
CA VAL A 176 5.44 3.14 7.74
C VAL A 176 5.28 4.27 6.72
N ALA A 177 5.11 5.50 7.19
CA ALA A 177 5.07 6.67 6.32
C ALA A 177 6.42 6.89 5.63
N TRP A 178 7.50 6.81 6.39
CA TRP A 178 8.90 6.81 5.91
C TRP A 178 9.86 6.37 7.01
N LYS A 179 11.05 5.95 6.59
CA LYS A 179 12.22 5.84 7.46
C LYS A 179 13.34 6.70 6.90
N ILE A 180 13.83 7.63 7.70
CA ILE A 180 14.88 8.61 7.33
C ILE A 180 15.82 8.80 8.51
N ASN A 181 17.14 8.70 8.28
CA ASN A 181 18.17 8.89 9.29
C ASN A 181 17.96 8.00 10.55
N GLY A 182 17.61 6.75 10.35
CA GLY A 182 17.37 5.76 11.43
C GLY A 182 16.02 5.88 12.11
N LYS A 183 15.24 6.94 11.85
CA LYS A 183 13.94 7.18 12.48
C LYS A 183 12.80 6.73 11.59
N ILE A 184 11.88 5.97 12.17
CA ILE A 184 10.65 5.53 11.51
C ILE A 184 9.52 6.49 11.89
N CYS A 185 8.84 7.02 10.90
CA CYS A 185 7.56 7.71 11.05
C CYS A 185 6.45 6.78 10.58
N TYR A 186 5.37 6.69 11.34
CA TYR A 186 4.19 5.90 11.02
C TYR A 186 3.04 6.78 10.56
N ALA A 187 2.13 6.19 9.79
CA ALA A 187 0.85 6.80 9.45
C ALA A 187 -0.30 5.81 9.68
N ILE A 188 -1.48 6.36 9.93
CA ILE A 188 -2.75 5.63 9.86
C ILE A 188 -3.36 5.95 8.51
N GLU A 189 -3.73 4.91 7.78
CA GLU A 189 -4.41 5.01 6.49
C GLU A 189 -5.87 4.60 6.60
N GLY A 190 -6.76 5.48 6.09
CA GLY A 190 -8.16 5.18 5.83
C GLY A 190 -8.42 5.20 4.33
N TYR A 191 -9.21 4.24 3.85
CA TYR A 191 -9.47 4.06 2.44
C TYR A 191 -10.96 3.94 2.14
N ALA A 192 -11.44 4.71 1.15
CA ALA A 192 -12.76 4.58 0.56
C ALA A 192 -12.63 4.23 -0.93
N ALA A 193 -13.13 3.04 -1.32
CA ALA A 193 -12.92 2.50 -2.67
C ALA A 193 -13.58 3.34 -3.78
N VAL A 194 -14.72 3.97 -3.46
CA VAL A 194 -15.57 4.63 -4.45
C VAL A 194 -15.83 6.07 -4.02
N THR A 195 -15.22 7.03 -4.71
CA THR A 195 -15.46 8.46 -4.55
C THR A 195 -15.57 9.12 -5.94
N GLY A 196 -14.48 9.45 -6.61
CA GLY A 196 -14.55 9.97 -7.98
C GLY A 196 -15.15 8.97 -8.98
N SER A 197 -15.00 7.67 -8.74
CA SER A 197 -15.68 6.64 -9.53
C SER A 197 -17.21 6.66 -9.37
N ALA A 198 -17.76 7.17 -8.27
CA ALA A 198 -19.20 7.41 -8.15
C ALA A 198 -19.67 8.48 -9.15
N VAL A 199 -18.90 9.55 -9.32
CA VAL A 199 -19.18 10.59 -10.34
C VAL A 199 -19.12 9.99 -11.75
N GLN A 200 -18.14 9.14 -12.02
CA GLN A 200 -18.07 8.42 -13.30
C GLN A 200 -19.29 7.51 -13.50
N TRP A 201 -19.72 6.81 -12.45
CA TRP A 201 -20.92 5.98 -12.51
C TRP A 201 -22.20 6.80 -12.76
N VAL A 202 -22.36 7.97 -12.15
CA VAL A 202 -23.46 8.90 -12.43
C VAL A 202 -23.46 9.33 -13.90
N ARG A 203 -22.25 9.55 -14.47
CA ARG A 203 -22.09 9.91 -15.90
C ARG A 203 -22.35 8.72 -16.82
N ASP A 204 -21.65 7.59 -16.61
CA ASP A 204 -21.57 6.50 -17.59
C ASP A 204 -22.65 5.44 -17.36
N GLY A 205 -23.02 5.19 -16.11
CA GLY A 205 -24.03 4.23 -15.71
C GLY A 205 -25.45 4.81 -15.73
N LEU A 206 -25.68 5.89 -14.97
CA LEU A 206 -27.00 6.54 -14.89
C LEU A 206 -27.27 7.51 -16.03
N LYS A 207 -26.22 8.03 -16.68
CA LYS A 207 -26.30 9.02 -17.78
C LYS A 207 -27.03 10.31 -17.38
N PHE A 208 -26.94 10.71 -16.13
CA PHE A 208 -27.56 11.94 -15.61
C PHE A 208 -26.78 13.18 -16.02
N ILE A 209 -25.49 13.04 -16.29
CA ILE A 209 -24.57 14.10 -16.72
C ILE A 209 -23.80 13.63 -17.95
N LYS A 210 -23.28 14.55 -18.74
CA LYS A 210 -22.45 14.27 -19.95
C LYS A 210 -20.97 14.32 -19.63
N SER A 211 -20.57 15.15 -18.67
CA SER A 211 -19.19 15.28 -18.22
C SER A 211 -19.14 15.38 -16.68
N SER A 212 -18.03 14.96 -16.09
CA SER A 212 -17.83 15.05 -14.64
C SER A 212 -17.79 16.50 -14.14
N GLY A 213 -17.42 17.46 -15.00
CA GLY A 213 -17.39 18.89 -14.67
C GLY A 213 -18.77 19.53 -14.44
N GLU A 214 -19.86 18.87 -14.85
CA GLU A 214 -21.22 19.37 -14.60
C GLU A 214 -21.69 19.21 -13.15
N ILE A 215 -21.03 18.31 -12.40
CA ILE A 215 -21.46 17.93 -11.04
C ILE A 215 -21.47 19.12 -10.09
N GLU A 216 -20.43 19.97 -10.14
CA GLU A 216 -20.27 21.11 -9.26
C GLU A 216 -21.43 22.11 -9.46
N ALA A 217 -21.67 22.52 -10.71
CA ALA A 217 -22.74 23.45 -11.02
C ALA A 217 -24.13 22.89 -10.68
N LEU A 218 -24.36 21.59 -10.84
CA LEU A 218 -25.60 20.93 -10.45
C LEU A 218 -25.76 20.90 -8.93
N ALA A 219 -24.69 20.60 -8.18
CA ALA A 219 -24.71 20.59 -6.73
C ALA A 219 -24.98 22.00 -6.16
N GLU A 220 -24.37 23.03 -6.75
CA GLU A 220 -24.58 24.43 -6.35
C GLU A 220 -25.97 24.98 -6.73
N SER A 221 -26.67 24.34 -7.66
CA SER A 221 -28.01 24.76 -8.12
C SER A 221 -29.13 24.50 -7.10
N VAL A 222 -28.84 23.70 -6.06
CA VAL A 222 -29.80 23.33 -5.00
C VAL A 222 -29.27 23.75 -3.62
N PRO A 223 -30.16 24.16 -2.69
CA PRO A 223 -29.73 24.62 -1.37
C PRO A 223 -29.19 23.51 -0.46
N ASP A 224 -29.65 22.28 -0.66
CA ASP A 224 -29.30 21.11 0.14
C ASP A 224 -29.67 19.82 -0.59
N THR A 225 -29.44 18.67 0.04
CA THR A 225 -29.72 17.34 -0.53
C THR A 225 -31.20 16.94 -0.42
N ASN A 226 -32.05 17.75 0.20
CA ASN A 226 -33.46 17.45 0.52
C ASN A 226 -33.60 16.07 1.22
N GLY A 227 -32.67 15.72 2.10
CA GLY A 227 -32.64 14.47 2.84
C GLY A 227 -32.24 13.23 2.03
N VAL A 228 -31.74 13.39 0.81
CA VAL A 228 -31.21 12.28 0.00
C VAL A 228 -29.75 12.01 0.40
N TYR A 229 -29.45 10.75 0.71
CA TYR A 229 -28.12 10.27 1.01
C TYR A 229 -27.77 9.17 0.01
N PHE A 230 -26.53 9.21 -0.47
CA PHE A 230 -25.98 8.19 -1.36
C PHE A 230 -24.72 7.58 -0.76
N VAL A 231 -24.75 6.26 -0.52
CA VAL A 231 -23.58 5.49 -0.08
C VAL A 231 -23.02 4.71 -1.27
N PRO A 232 -21.93 5.16 -1.87
CA PRO A 232 -21.39 4.54 -3.08
C PRO A 232 -20.59 3.27 -2.77
N ALA A 233 -21.25 2.25 -2.22
CA ALA A 233 -20.62 0.97 -1.91
C ALA A 233 -20.54 0.01 -3.10
N LEU A 234 -20.30 0.55 -4.31
CA LEU A 234 -20.29 -0.24 -5.57
C LEU A 234 -19.20 -1.31 -5.61
N ALA A 235 -18.15 -1.17 -4.79
CA ALA A 235 -17.06 -2.12 -4.64
C ALA A 235 -16.88 -2.57 -3.16
N GLY A 236 -17.95 -2.52 -2.37
CA GLY A 236 -17.90 -2.70 -0.92
C GLY A 236 -17.57 -1.41 -0.18
N LEU A 237 -17.50 -1.51 1.15
CA LEU A 237 -17.07 -0.41 2.02
C LEU A 237 -15.63 -0.66 2.49
N GLY A 238 -14.80 0.38 2.40
CA GLY A 238 -13.46 0.40 2.98
C GLY A 238 -13.48 0.76 4.47
N ALA A 239 -12.52 1.54 4.91
CA ALA A 239 -12.43 2.01 6.28
C ALA A 239 -13.69 2.78 6.71
N PRO A 240 -14.17 2.63 7.95
CA PRO A 240 -13.69 1.72 8.99
C PRO A 240 -14.35 0.33 8.96
N TYR A 241 -15.27 0.07 8.03
CA TYR A 241 -16.15 -1.11 8.04
C TYR A 241 -15.49 -2.35 7.45
N TRP A 242 -14.67 -2.19 6.40
CA TRP A 242 -13.99 -3.27 5.68
C TRP A 242 -14.96 -4.37 5.25
N ASP A 243 -16.16 -3.98 4.78
CA ASP A 243 -17.20 -4.88 4.30
C ASP A 243 -17.17 -4.99 2.76
N PRO A 244 -16.59 -6.06 2.21
CA PRO A 244 -16.52 -6.26 0.76
C PRO A 244 -17.86 -6.64 0.13
N PHE A 245 -18.88 -6.94 0.94
CA PHE A 245 -20.21 -7.38 0.50
C PHE A 245 -21.28 -6.28 0.63
N ALA A 246 -20.96 -5.14 1.23
CA ALA A 246 -21.83 -3.97 1.23
C ALA A 246 -22.07 -3.52 -0.22
N ARG A 247 -23.34 -3.39 -0.61
CA ARG A 247 -23.77 -2.99 -1.96
C ARG A 247 -25.12 -2.30 -1.92
#